data_1c0c953df119291efe8128288c3ed725
#
_entry.id   1c0c953df119291efe8128288c3ed725
#
_cell.length_a   1.000
_cell.length_b   1.000
_cell.length_c   1.000
_cell.angle_alpha   90.00
_cell.angle_beta   90.00
_cell.angle_gamma   90.00
#
_symmetry.space_group_name_H-M   'P 1'
#
loop_
_entity.id
_entity.type
_entity.pdbx_description
1 polymer ?
#
loop_
_entity_poly.entity_id
_entity_poly.type
_entity_poly.pdbx_seq_one_letter_code
_entity_poly.pdbx_strand_id
1 'polypeptide(L)'
;MLENKVVKLAIAYILIMLIGFIYDKYKKTIDIQEQYNDGELIQKYLLNDSSLTRNNKPIMWVHIEFEKNARSWESFGARTSENLNQPYQYLTIRNIIEHCGESFNVCLIDDDAFVKIIPEWRTKVEDLPRPLRGHMRDLALATVLHIYGGFLIPSAFICFHDMRSLYDAHLEKANVVMGELRTVSSLAAEKQYSPSTKIMGCRKFDPIMKEYMEYLMNLNHHDQTQDMDFTGETTRWWMSKQAAAPKAVSVIPAEELGVKTTTNKPVLIEELLADQDVPLSPTAAGIYIPEQDILKRSKFQWFARLSPSQVLESHTLIGKYLLLKTTGCAPPPNDAVR
;
A
#
# COMPACT_ATOMS: atom_id res chain seq x y z
N MET A 1 55.71 -12.80 -31.26
CA MET A 1 55.49 -12.69 -29.77
C MET A 1 54.39 -11.70 -29.41
N LEU A 2 54.17 -10.61 -30.14
CA LEU A 2 53.05 -9.66 -29.93
C LEU A 2 51.67 -10.25 -30.28
N GLU A 3 51.53 -11.03 -31.37
CA GLU A 3 50.26 -11.63 -31.79
C GLU A 3 49.65 -12.55 -30.73
N ASN A 4 50.48 -13.31 -30.03
CA ASN A 4 50.03 -14.21 -28.98
C ASN A 4 49.46 -13.46 -27.73
N LYS A 5 49.91 -12.23 -27.47
CA LYS A 5 49.37 -11.37 -26.36
C LYS A 5 48.03 -10.76 -26.70
N VAL A 6 47.90 -10.27 -27.95
CA VAL A 6 46.65 -9.68 -28.43
C VAL A 6 45.54 -10.73 -28.50
N VAL A 7 45.83 -11.94 -28.99
CA VAL A 7 44.88 -13.04 -29.03
C VAL A 7 44.44 -13.44 -27.61
N LYS A 8 45.37 -13.54 -26.66
CA LYS A 8 45.03 -13.83 -25.24
C LYS A 8 44.14 -12.76 -24.61
N LEU A 9 44.39 -11.49 -24.90
CA LEU A 9 43.60 -10.34 -24.42
C LEU A 9 42.19 -10.36 -25.04
N ALA A 10 42.06 -10.65 -26.33
CA ALA A 10 40.78 -10.80 -27.01
C ALA A 10 39.95 -11.98 -26.45
N ILE A 11 40.57 -13.11 -26.16
CA ILE A 11 39.92 -14.24 -25.55
C ILE A 11 39.45 -13.90 -24.13
N ALA A 12 40.29 -13.24 -23.33
CA ALA A 12 39.91 -12.79 -21.98
C ALA A 12 38.71 -11.83 -22.00
N TYR A 13 38.67 -10.89 -22.95
CA TYR A 13 37.57 -9.95 -23.12
C TYR A 13 36.27 -10.68 -23.52
N ILE A 14 36.34 -11.63 -24.46
CA ILE A 14 35.18 -12.45 -24.86
C ILE A 14 34.66 -13.29 -23.68
N LEU A 15 35.57 -13.86 -22.86
CA LEU A 15 35.18 -14.61 -21.67
C LEU A 15 34.47 -13.72 -20.64
N ILE A 16 34.94 -12.52 -20.39
CA ILE A 16 34.30 -11.56 -19.47
C ILE A 16 32.90 -11.16 -19.99
N MET A 17 32.77 -10.90 -21.29
CA MET A 17 31.48 -10.59 -21.91
C MET A 17 30.50 -11.79 -21.82
N LEU A 18 30.97 -13.01 -22.01
CA LEU A 18 30.15 -14.22 -21.86
C LEU A 18 29.72 -14.44 -20.43
N ILE A 19 30.60 -14.24 -19.45
CA ILE A 19 30.26 -14.32 -18.03
C ILE A 19 29.21 -13.28 -17.67
N GLY A 20 29.37 -12.02 -18.13
CA GLY A 20 28.38 -10.95 -17.92
C GLY A 20 27.02 -11.31 -18.52
N PHE A 21 27.00 -11.83 -19.76
CA PHE A 21 25.76 -12.25 -20.41
C PHE A 21 25.06 -13.43 -19.70
N ILE A 22 25.84 -14.42 -19.24
CA ILE A 22 25.31 -15.55 -18.47
C ILE A 22 24.76 -15.07 -17.13
N TYR A 23 25.49 -14.17 -16.45
CA TYR A 23 25.05 -13.59 -15.19
C TYR A 23 23.74 -12.80 -15.34
N ASP A 24 23.64 -11.91 -16.36
CA ASP A 24 22.42 -11.16 -16.64
C ASP A 24 21.23 -12.08 -16.98
N LYS A 25 21.46 -13.12 -17.75
CA LYS A 25 20.43 -14.11 -18.06
C LYS A 25 19.99 -14.90 -16.83
N TYR A 26 20.94 -15.28 -15.98
CA TYR A 26 20.66 -16.00 -14.72
C TYR A 26 19.91 -15.11 -13.74
N LYS A 27 20.32 -13.83 -13.59
CA LYS A 27 19.66 -12.84 -12.75
C LYS A 27 18.22 -12.59 -13.22
N LYS A 28 17.99 -12.38 -14.52
CA LYS A 28 16.65 -12.26 -15.09
C LYS A 28 15.76 -13.49 -14.82
N THR A 29 16.33 -14.70 -14.86
CA THR A 29 15.56 -15.93 -14.59
C THR A 29 15.16 -16.01 -13.13
N ILE A 30 16.03 -15.61 -12.19
CA ILE A 30 15.71 -15.53 -10.76
C ILE A 30 14.66 -14.47 -10.51
N ASP A 31 14.80 -13.26 -11.04
CA ASP A 31 13.84 -12.16 -10.90
C ASP A 31 12.43 -12.58 -11.40
N ILE A 32 12.35 -13.29 -12.53
CA ILE A 32 11.09 -13.83 -13.06
C ILE A 32 10.52 -14.90 -12.14
N GLN A 33 11.36 -15.78 -11.57
CA GLN A 33 10.92 -16.84 -10.66
C GLN A 33 10.41 -16.26 -9.35
N GLU A 34 11.06 -15.24 -8.79
CA GLU A 34 10.61 -14.54 -7.60
C GLU A 34 9.30 -13.78 -7.84
N GLN A 35 9.19 -13.09 -8.97
CA GLN A 35 7.97 -12.41 -9.37
C GLN A 35 6.80 -13.39 -9.58
N TYR A 36 7.07 -14.58 -10.10
CA TYR A 36 6.08 -15.64 -10.25
C TYR A 36 5.63 -16.18 -8.89
N ASN A 37 6.56 -16.43 -7.97
CA ASN A 37 6.26 -16.87 -6.60
C ASN A 37 5.45 -15.82 -5.82
N ASP A 38 5.77 -14.53 -5.96
CA ASP A 38 5.02 -13.45 -5.34
C ASP A 38 3.63 -13.31 -5.96
N GLY A 39 3.49 -13.51 -7.27
CA GLY A 39 2.21 -13.57 -7.96
C GLY A 39 1.33 -14.73 -7.48
N GLU A 40 1.89 -15.92 -7.29
CA GLU A 40 1.18 -17.08 -6.72
C GLU A 40 0.74 -16.82 -5.27
N LEU A 41 1.58 -16.15 -4.47
CA LEU A 41 1.24 -15.78 -3.10
C LEU A 41 0.01 -14.86 -3.10
N ILE A 42 0.01 -13.80 -3.92
CA ILE A 42 -1.13 -12.88 -4.03
C ILE A 42 -2.38 -13.63 -4.49
N GLN A 43 -2.29 -14.49 -5.52
CA GLN A 43 -3.44 -15.27 -5.99
C GLN A 43 -4.00 -16.20 -4.92
N LYS A 44 -3.16 -16.76 -4.04
CA LYS A 44 -3.61 -17.60 -2.93
C LYS A 44 -4.42 -16.82 -1.90
N TYR A 45 -4.15 -15.53 -1.71
CA TYR A 45 -4.86 -14.65 -0.77
C TYR A 45 -5.94 -13.81 -1.44
N LEU A 46 -6.00 -13.79 -2.78
CA LEU A 46 -7.18 -13.27 -3.49
C LEU A 46 -8.40 -14.08 -3.11
N LEU A 47 -9.47 -13.35 -2.86
CA LEU A 47 -10.68 -13.84 -2.23
C LEU A 47 -11.29 -15.02 -2.98
N ASN A 48 -11.19 -16.21 -2.40
CA ASN A 48 -12.06 -17.33 -2.74
C ASN A 48 -13.21 -17.35 -1.73
N ASP A 49 -14.44 -17.44 -2.20
CA ASP A 49 -15.71 -17.37 -1.44
C ASP A 49 -15.77 -18.20 -0.14
N SER A 50 -14.87 -19.15 0.03
CA SER A 50 -14.86 -20.08 1.18
C SER A 50 -14.06 -19.61 2.39
N SER A 51 -13.24 -18.55 2.29
CA SER A 51 -12.30 -18.14 3.36
C SER A 51 -12.89 -17.11 4.35
N LEU A 52 -13.92 -16.36 3.97
CA LEU A 52 -14.48 -15.30 4.79
C LEU A 52 -15.22 -15.78 6.04
N THR A 53 -15.67 -17.03 6.07
CA THR A 53 -16.59 -17.55 7.11
C THR A 53 -15.95 -18.50 8.13
N ARG A 54 -14.67 -18.88 7.95
CA ARG A 54 -14.10 -20.02 8.69
C ARG A 54 -13.42 -19.71 10.02
N ASN A 55 -13.08 -18.46 10.31
CA ASN A 55 -12.35 -18.12 11.54
C ASN A 55 -12.92 -16.89 12.24
N ASN A 56 -12.93 -16.92 13.58
CA ASN A 56 -13.33 -15.81 14.46
C ASN A 56 -12.34 -14.60 14.42
N LYS A 57 -11.42 -14.58 13.47
CA LYS A 57 -10.45 -13.50 13.29
C LYS A 57 -11.09 -12.35 12.49
N PRO A 58 -10.84 -11.09 12.83
CA PRO A 58 -11.26 -9.97 11.99
C PRO A 58 -10.57 -10.04 10.61
N ILE A 59 -11.23 -9.48 9.63
CA ILE A 59 -10.69 -9.42 8.28
C ILE A 59 -9.78 -8.20 8.15
N MET A 60 -8.62 -8.38 7.53
CA MET A 60 -7.78 -7.29 7.07
C MET A 60 -7.91 -7.18 5.56
N TRP A 61 -8.49 -6.06 5.12
CA TRP A 61 -8.70 -5.78 3.71
C TRP A 61 -7.51 -5.05 3.13
N VAL A 62 -6.96 -5.56 2.03
CA VAL A 62 -5.92 -4.89 1.25
C VAL A 62 -6.42 -4.77 -0.18
N HIS A 63 -6.73 -3.54 -0.59
CA HIS A 63 -7.16 -3.29 -1.96
C HIS A 63 -5.95 -3.15 -2.89
N ILE A 64 -5.98 -3.88 -3.99
CA ILE A 64 -4.92 -3.90 -5.00
C ILE A 64 -5.44 -3.23 -6.27
N GLU A 65 -4.75 -2.20 -6.72
CA GLU A 65 -5.07 -1.52 -7.96
C GLU A 65 -4.26 -2.12 -9.11
N PHE A 66 -4.91 -2.96 -9.92
CA PHE A 66 -4.36 -3.39 -11.20
C PHE A 66 -4.65 -2.33 -12.27
N GLU A 67 -3.85 -1.31 -12.36
CA GLU A 67 -3.97 -0.35 -13.43
C GLU A 67 -3.07 -0.74 -14.60
N LYS A 68 -3.59 -0.66 -15.82
CA LYS A 68 -2.80 -0.84 -17.04
C LYS A 68 -1.65 0.16 -17.05
N ASN A 69 -0.43 -0.33 -16.88
CA ASN A 69 0.75 0.52 -16.79
C ASN A 69 1.23 0.93 -18.18
N ALA A 70 0.87 2.12 -18.61
CA ALA A 70 1.37 2.68 -19.87
C ALA A 70 2.90 2.91 -19.89
N ARG A 71 3.62 2.70 -18.79
CA ARG A 71 5.04 3.01 -18.63
C ARG A 71 5.94 1.77 -18.65
N SER A 72 5.40 0.57 -18.44
CA SER A 72 6.14 -0.68 -18.56
C SER A 72 5.94 -1.27 -19.95
N TRP A 73 6.65 -0.74 -20.93
CA TRP A 73 6.59 -1.21 -22.30
C TRP A 73 7.67 -2.26 -22.54
N GLU A 74 7.35 -3.52 -22.42
CA GLU A 74 8.22 -4.57 -22.99
C GLU A 74 8.05 -4.65 -24.51
N SER A 75 6.87 -4.35 -25.01
CA SER A 75 6.59 -4.23 -26.44
C SER A 75 5.46 -3.22 -26.67
N PHE A 76 5.41 -2.63 -27.85
CA PHE A 76 4.41 -1.62 -28.23
C PHE A 76 2.95 -2.08 -28.12
N GLY A 77 2.68 -3.38 -27.93
CA GLY A 77 1.37 -3.97 -27.75
C GLY A 77 1.05 -4.43 -26.32
N ALA A 78 2.00 -4.41 -25.39
CA ALA A 78 1.84 -4.99 -24.05
C ALA A 78 1.15 -4.06 -23.05
N ARG A 79 0.00 -3.49 -23.38
CA ARG A 79 -0.84 -2.71 -22.46
C ARG A 79 -1.74 -3.57 -21.58
N THR A 80 -1.59 -4.89 -21.64
CA THR A 80 -2.46 -5.88 -20.98
C THR A 80 -1.76 -6.61 -19.83
N SER A 81 -0.72 -6.00 -19.24
CA SER A 81 -0.09 -6.60 -18.06
C SER A 81 -1.02 -6.48 -16.85
N GLU A 82 -1.35 -7.60 -16.22
CA GLU A 82 -2.04 -7.68 -14.93
C GLU A 82 -1.09 -7.47 -13.74
N ASN A 83 0.16 -7.10 -13.99
CA ASN A 83 1.14 -6.82 -12.96
C ASN A 83 0.80 -5.54 -12.21
N LEU A 84 1.15 -5.50 -10.92
CA LEU A 84 1.04 -4.29 -10.13
C LEU A 84 1.84 -3.15 -10.77
N ASN A 85 1.24 -1.96 -10.78
CA ASN A 85 1.86 -0.75 -11.34
C ASN A 85 3.19 -0.38 -10.68
N GLN A 86 3.37 -0.84 -9.45
CA GLN A 86 4.51 -0.60 -8.60
C GLN A 86 4.94 -1.93 -7.98
N PRO A 87 5.92 -2.63 -8.59
CA PRO A 87 6.31 -3.99 -8.18
C PRO A 87 6.74 -4.10 -6.70
N TYR A 88 7.25 -3.03 -6.08
CA TYR A 88 7.57 -3.05 -4.66
C TYR A 88 6.38 -3.42 -3.76
N GLN A 89 5.14 -3.20 -4.24
CA GLN A 89 3.94 -3.57 -3.49
C GLN A 89 3.80 -5.08 -3.30
N TYR A 90 4.44 -5.93 -4.11
CA TYR A 90 4.53 -7.37 -3.81
C TYR A 90 5.23 -7.61 -2.47
N LEU A 91 6.30 -6.87 -2.20
CA LEU A 91 7.06 -6.97 -0.95
C LEU A 91 6.27 -6.43 0.24
N THR A 92 5.57 -5.31 0.09
CA THR A 92 4.76 -4.74 1.17
C THR A 92 3.55 -5.62 1.48
N ILE A 93 2.86 -6.16 0.48
CA ILE A 93 1.75 -7.11 0.67
C ILE A 93 2.26 -8.39 1.37
N ARG A 94 3.38 -8.93 0.94
CA ARG A 94 4.01 -10.08 1.60
C ARG A 94 4.32 -9.77 3.07
N ASN A 95 4.92 -8.63 3.35
CA ASN A 95 5.20 -8.17 4.72
C ASN A 95 3.92 -8.05 5.57
N ILE A 96 2.82 -7.53 5.01
CA ILE A 96 1.51 -7.48 5.68
C ILE A 96 1.02 -8.90 6.03
N ILE A 97 1.10 -9.82 5.07
CA ILE A 97 0.68 -11.22 5.26
C ILE A 97 1.52 -11.89 6.35
N GLU A 98 2.84 -11.70 6.34
CA GLU A 98 3.76 -12.30 7.31
C GLU A 98 3.53 -11.79 8.74
N HIS A 99 3.27 -10.48 8.91
CA HIS A 99 3.08 -9.90 10.24
C HIS A 99 1.66 -10.03 10.80
N CYS A 100 0.65 -9.96 9.94
CA CYS A 100 -0.75 -9.89 10.35
C CYS A 100 -1.56 -11.17 10.08
N GLY A 101 -1.05 -12.10 9.29
CA GLY A 101 -1.81 -13.29 8.86
C GLY A 101 -2.14 -14.28 9.98
N GLU A 102 -1.43 -14.23 11.12
CA GLU A 102 -1.78 -15.06 12.28
C GLU A 102 -2.96 -14.50 13.07
N SER A 103 -3.13 -13.18 13.13
CA SER A 103 -4.13 -12.48 13.93
C SER A 103 -5.34 -12.01 13.15
N PHE A 104 -5.18 -11.79 11.83
CA PHE A 104 -6.22 -11.41 10.89
C PHE A 104 -6.44 -12.47 9.80
N ASN A 105 -7.63 -12.46 9.21
CA ASN A 105 -7.85 -13.04 7.89
C ASN A 105 -7.48 -11.99 6.84
N VAL A 106 -6.26 -12.06 6.31
CA VAL A 106 -5.82 -11.11 5.28
C VAL A 106 -6.53 -11.47 3.96
N CYS A 107 -7.29 -10.50 3.44
CA CYS A 107 -8.03 -10.63 2.19
C CYS A 107 -7.54 -9.57 1.20
N LEU A 108 -6.97 -10.04 0.11
CA LEU A 108 -6.62 -9.18 -1.02
C LEU A 108 -7.84 -9.07 -1.93
N ILE A 109 -8.21 -7.84 -2.27
CA ILE A 109 -9.34 -7.53 -3.14
C ILE A 109 -8.92 -6.58 -4.23
N ASP A 110 -9.47 -6.77 -5.42
CA ASP A 110 -9.35 -5.90 -6.57
C ASP A 110 -10.72 -5.28 -6.93
N ASP A 111 -10.77 -4.50 -7.99
CA ASP A 111 -12.03 -3.88 -8.44
C ASP A 111 -13.08 -4.92 -8.88
N ASP A 112 -12.66 -6.06 -9.41
CA ASP A 112 -13.54 -7.16 -9.82
C ASP A 112 -14.14 -7.92 -8.64
N ALA A 113 -13.45 -7.91 -7.49
CA ALA A 113 -13.94 -8.55 -6.29
C ALA A 113 -15.22 -7.88 -5.76
N PHE A 114 -15.41 -6.58 -5.98
CA PHE A 114 -16.59 -5.86 -5.49
C PHE A 114 -17.91 -6.45 -5.99
N VAL A 115 -17.96 -6.86 -7.27
CA VAL A 115 -19.16 -7.48 -7.86
C VAL A 115 -19.48 -8.84 -7.20
N LYS A 116 -18.47 -9.53 -6.69
CA LYS A 116 -18.61 -10.85 -6.05
C LYS A 116 -19.00 -10.77 -4.57
N ILE A 117 -18.45 -9.76 -3.86
CA ILE A 117 -18.56 -9.69 -2.39
C ILE A 117 -19.63 -8.71 -1.91
N ILE A 118 -20.02 -7.71 -2.72
CA ILE A 118 -21.05 -6.73 -2.33
C ILE A 118 -22.38 -7.15 -2.97
N PRO A 119 -23.39 -7.47 -2.16
CA PRO A 119 -24.72 -7.80 -2.66
C PRO A 119 -25.29 -6.67 -3.56
N GLU A 120 -25.86 -7.04 -4.70
CA GLU A 120 -26.49 -6.12 -5.65
C GLU A 120 -25.54 -5.10 -6.32
N TRP A 121 -24.22 -5.18 -6.08
CA TRP A 121 -23.25 -4.35 -6.76
C TRP A 121 -23.12 -4.74 -8.23
N ARG A 122 -23.48 -3.83 -9.14
CA ARG A 122 -23.47 -4.09 -10.59
C ARG A 122 -22.43 -3.26 -11.34
N THR A 123 -21.85 -2.27 -10.68
CA THR A 123 -20.92 -1.34 -11.31
C THR A 123 -19.55 -1.98 -11.47
N LYS A 124 -19.08 -2.09 -12.69
CA LYS A 124 -17.69 -2.46 -12.98
C LYS A 124 -16.82 -1.22 -12.81
N VAL A 125 -16.11 -1.17 -11.71
CA VAL A 125 -15.31 0.01 -11.32
C VAL A 125 -14.18 0.26 -12.30
N GLU A 126 -13.60 -0.78 -12.89
CA GLU A 126 -12.52 -0.67 -13.87
C GLU A 126 -12.95 0.04 -15.17
N ASP A 127 -14.24 -0.04 -15.55
CA ASP A 127 -14.78 0.59 -16.76
C ASP A 127 -15.03 2.10 -16.57
N LEU A 128 -14.97 2.59 -15.34
CA LEU A 128 -15.26 3.99 -15.03
C LEU A 128 -14.07 4.89 -15.37
N PRO A 129 -14.32 6.11 -15.89
CA PRO A 129 -13.27 7.09 -16.07
C PRO A 129 -12.78 7.66 -14.75
N ARG A 130 -11.55 8.16 -14.69
CA ARG A 130 -11.08 9.02 -13.59
C ARG A 130 -11.78 10.39 -13.67
N PRO A 131 -12.17 11.01 -12.54
CA PRO A 131 -11.96 10.61 -11.15
C PRO A 131 -12.99 9.62 -10.59
N LEU A 132 -14.14 9.44 -11.28
CA LEU A 132 -15.28 8.64 -10.81
C LEU A 132 -14.88 7.24 -10.33
N ARG A 133 -13.87 6.62 -10.98
CA ARG A 133 -13.34 5.31 -10.56
C ARG A 133 -12.88 5.33 -9.11
N GLY A 134 -12.10 6.34 -8.69
CA GLY A 134 -11.64 6.49 -7.31
C GLY A 134 -12.80 6.67 -6.33
N HIS A 135 -13.77 7.52 -6.68
CA HIS A 135 -14.96 7.76 -5.85
C HIS A 135 -15.80 6.50 -5.65
N MET A 136 -15.97 5.71 -6.70
CA MET A 136 -16.71 4.44 -6.62
C MET A 136 -15.94 3.35 -5.86
N ARG A 137 -14.60 3.34 -5.89
CA ARG A 137 -13.77 2.50 -5.03
C ARG A 137 -13.97 2.83 -3.56
N ASP A 138 -13.94 4.12 -3.20
CA ASP A 138 -14.16 4.56 -1.82
C ASP A 138 -15.55 4.12 -1.32
N LEU A 139 -16.60 4.24 -2.15
CA LEU A 139 -17.93 3.74 -1.84
C LEU A 139 -17.95 2.21 -1.68
N ALA A 140 -17.30 1.46 -2.58
CA ALA A 140 -17.23 0.02 -2.51
C ALA A 140 -16.51 -0.46 -1.25
N LEU A 141 -15.37 0.15 -0.91
CA LEU A 141 -14.58 -0.18 0.29
C LEU A 141 -15.35 0.14 1.58
N ALA A 142 -16.06 1.28 1.64
CA ALA A 142 -16.94 1.61 2.76
C ALA A 142 -18.08 0.59 2.90
N THR A 143 -18.66 0.14 1.78
CA THR A 143 -19.71 -0.89 1.75
C THR A 143 -19.19 -2.25 2.23
N VAL A 144 -17.99 -2.65 1.80
CA VAL A 144 -17.31 -3.88 2.27
C VAL A 144 -17.10 -3.82 3.78
N LEU A 145 -16.58 -2.71 4.29
CA LEU A 145 -16.39 -2.52 5.73
C LEU A 145 -17.71 -2.54 6.49
N HIS A 146 -18.78 -1.94 5.97
CA HIS A 146 -20.09 -2.00 6.60
C HIS A 146 -20.63 -3.44 6.69
N ILE A 147 -20.56 -4.19 5.58
CA ILE A 147 -21.14 -5.54 5.51
C ILE A 147 -20.33 -6.55 6.33
N TYR A 148 -19.03 -6.54 6.21
CA TYR A 148 -18.15 -7.57 6.77
C TYR A 148 -17.39 -7.12 8.01
N GLY A 149 -17.25 -5.81 8.22
CA GLY A 149 -16.35 -5.26 9.23
C GLY A 149 -14.89 -5.48 8.84
N GLY A 150 -13.99 -5.28 9.80
CA GLY A 150 -12.57 -5.52 9.64
C GLY A 150 -11.75 -4.25 9.53
N PHE A 151 -10.52 -4.38 9.07
CA PHE A 151 -9.54 -3.31 9.01
C PHE A 151 -8.98 -3.18 7.59
N LEU A 152 -9.23 -2.07 6.95
CA LEU A 152 -8.67 -1.70 5.64
C LEU A 152 -7.32 -1.04 5.84
N ILE A 153 -6.31 -1.54 5.16
CA ILE A 153 -4.97 -0.92 5.08
C ILE A 153 -4.52 -0.84 3.61
N PRO A 154 -3.72 0.16 3.25
CA PRO A 154 -3.20 0.28 1.89
C PRO A 154 -2.17 -0.82 1.57
N SER A 155 -2.12 -1.26 0.32
CA SER A 155 -1.10 -2.20 -0.16
C SER A 155 0.34 -1.66 -0.01
N ALA A 156 0.50 -0.34 -0.02
CA ALA A 156 1.78 0.35 0.17
C ALA A 156 2.04 0.69 1.66
N PHE A 157 2.00 -0.32 2.53
CA PHE A 157 2.28 -0.20 3.96
C PHE A 157 3.29 -1.26 4.39
N ILE A 158 4.31 -0.86 5.13
CA ILE A 158 5.29 -1.77 5.74
C ILE A 158 4.91 -1.94 7.22
N CYS A 159 4.47 -3.13 7.61
CA CYS A 159 4.23 -3.48 9.01
C CYS A 159 5.56 -3.73 9.72
N PHE A 160 5.72 -3.16 10.90
CA PHE A 160 6.85 -3.47 11.80
C PHE A 160 6.53 -4.63 12.73
N HIS A 161 5.26 -4.77 13.07
CA HIS A 161 4.71 -5.82 13.91
C HIS A 161 3.22 -6.02 13.59
N ASP A 162 2.59 -6.97 14.27
CA ASP A 162 1.17 -7.24 14.12
C ASP A 162 0.30 -6.02 14.49
N MET A 163 -0.63 -5.66 13.63
CA MET A 163 -1.53 -4.53 13.78
C MET A 163 -2.75 -4.84 14.67
N ARG A 164 -2.89 -6.08 15.16
CA ARG A 164 -4.10 -6.52 15.87
C ARG A 164 -4.34 -5.76 17.17
N SER A 165 -3.33 -5.61 17.99
CA SER A 165 -3.43 -4.89 19.26
C SER A 165 -3.80 -3.42 19.07
N LEU A 166 -3.22 -2.78 18.04
CA LEU A 166 -3.53 -1.39 17.66
C LEU A 166 -5.00 -1.26 17.23
N TYR A 167 -5.46 -2.15 16.35
CA TYR A 167 -6.83 -2.16 15.86
C TYR A 167 -7.84 -2.35 17.00
N ASP A 168 -7.65 -3.36 17.85
CA ASP A 168 -8.54 -3.66 18.95
C ASP A 168 -8.60 -2.51 19.98
N ALA A 169 -7.45 -1.92 20.34
CA ALA A 169 -7.37 -0.81 21.29
C ALA A 169 -8.14 0.43 20.81
N HIS A 170 -8.18 0.67 19.49
CA HIS A 170 -8.95 1.77 18.92
C HIS A 170 -10.45 1.44 18.79
N LEU A 171 -10.81 0.19 18.48
CA LEU A 171 -12.21 -0.25 18.44
C LEU A 171 -12.88 -0.34 19.81
N GLU A 172 -12.11 -0.47 20.89
CA GLU A 172 -12.64 -0.37 22.25
C GLU A 172 -13.05 1.08 22.59
N LYS A 173 -12.38 2.06 22.01
CA LYS A 173 -12.63 3.48 22.27
C LYS A 173 -13.77 4.06 21.42
N ALA A 174 -13.95 3.55 20.20
CA ALA A 174 -14.89 4.10 19.23
C ALA A 174 -15.48 3.05 18.28
N ASN A 175 -16.49 3.45 17.53
CA ASN A 175 -17.16 2.63 16.53
C ASN A 175 -16.29 2.36 15.31
N VAL A 176 -15.61 3.42 14.83
CA VAL A 176 -14.77 3.40 13.63
C VAL A 176 -13.36 3.78 14.01
N VAL A 177 -12.39 3.07 13.46
CA VAL A 177 -10.97 3.37 13.54
C VAL A 177 -10.53 4.00 12.23
N MET A 178 -9.75 5.07 12.28
CA MET A 178 -9.15 5.68 11.10
C MET A 178 -7.68 5.97 11.33
N GLY A 179 -6.87 5.89 10.27
CA GLY A 179 -5.48 6.33 10.33
C GLY A 179 -5.35 7.82 10.04
N GLU A 180 -4.50 8.53 10.78
CA GLU A 180 -4.13 9.89 10.47
C GLU A 180 -3.00 9.89 9.44
N LEU A 181 -3.28 10.42 8.23
CA LEU A 181 -2.29 10.58 7.17
C LEU A 181 -2.08 12.06 6.85
N ARG A 182 -1.04 12.34 6.06
CA ARG A 182 -0.82 13.68 5.54
C ARG A 182 -2.01 14.10 4.67
N THR A 183 -2.55 15.29 4.93
CA THR A 183 -3.68 15.81 4.18
C THR A 183 -3.26 16.16 2.75
N VAL A 184 -3.92 15.55 1.75
CA VAL A 184 -3.65 15.73 0.31
C VAL A 184 -4.86 16.35 -0.41
N SER A 185 -5.85 16.82 0.34
CA SER A 185 -7.07 17.44 -0.17
C SER A 185 -7.00 18.97 -0.16
N SER A 186 -8.07 19.61 -0.57
CA SER A 186 -8.25 21.06 -0.47
C SER A 186 -8.05 21.63 0.96
N LEU A 187 -8.13 20.76 1.98
CA LEU A 187 -7.88 21.11 3.39
C LEU A 187 -6.40 21.16 3.79
N ALA A 188 -5.48 20.83 2.90
CA ALA A 188 -4.04 20.76 3.22
C ALA A 188 -3.45 22.10 3.70
N ALA A 189 -4.04 23.22 3.30
CA ALA A 189 -3.64 24.55 3.76
C ALA A 189 -4.05 24.82 5.23
N GLU A 190 -5.12 24.17 5.70
CA GLU A 190 -5.65 24.36 7.04
C GLU A 190 -5.13 23.34 8.04
N LYS A 191 -4.92 22.09 7.59
CA LYS A 191 -4.54 20.97 8.45
C LYS A 191 -3.54 20.05 7.75
N GLN A 192 -2.37 19.87 8.37
CA GLN A 192 -1.29 19.05 7.80
C GLN A 192 -1.59 17.56 7.84
N TYR A 193 -2.30 17.08 8.86
CA TYR A 193 -2.71 15.69 9.05
C TYR A 193 -4.20 15.61 9.30
N SER A 194 -4.84 14.58 8.77
CA SER A 194 -6.29 14.36 8.91
C SER A 194 -6.62 12.86 8.85
N PRO A 195 -7.78 12.46 9.41
CA PRO A 195 -8.29 11.11 9.22
C PRO A 195 -8.39 10.77 7.73
N SER A 196 -7.90 9.60 7.36
CA SER A 196 -7.83 9.16 5.96
C SER A 196 -8.65 7.89 5.74
N THR A 197 -9.37 7.84 4.64
CA THR A 197 -10.15 6.68 4.20
C THR A 197 -9.28 5.51 3.73
N LYS A 198 -7.98 5.73 3.54
CA LYS A 198 -7.03 4.67 3.18
C LYS A 198 -6.76 3.67 4.31
N ILE A 199 -6.93 4.10 5.56
CA ILE A 199 -6.81 3.25 6.75
C ILE A 199 -8.08 3.43 7.55
N MET A 200 -8.98 2.45 7.49
CA MET A 200 -10.27 2.46 8.16
C MET A 200 -10.59 1.08 8.73
N GLY A 201 -11.33 1.06 9.82
CA GLY A 201 -11.83 -0.20 10.37
C GLY A 201 -13.06 -0.01 11.23
N CYS A 202 -13.92 -1.02 11.25
CA CYS A 202 -15.12 -1.01 12.07
C CYS A 202 -15.61 -2.44 12.36
N ARG A 203 -16.60 -2.56 13.23
CA ARG A 203 -17.34 -3.80 13.41
C ARG A 203 -18.35 -3.97 12.27
N LYS A 204 -18.72 -5.23 12.04
CA LYS A 204 -19.77 -5.57 11.07
C LYS A 204 -21.06 -4.82 11.39
N PHE A 205 -21.70 -4.26 10.34
CA PHE A 205 -22.93 -3.48 10.41
C PHE A 205 -22.86 -2.24 11.32
N ASP A 206 -21.68 -1.63 11.40
CA ASP A 206 -21.51 -0.41 12.17
C ASP A 206 -22.41 0.73 11.64
N PRO A 207 -23.14 1.45 12.53
CA PRO A 207 -24.06 2.49 12.11
C PRO A 207 -23.35 3.73 11.53
N ILE A 208 -22.17 4.08 12.04
CA ILE A 208 -21.40 5.23 11.53
C ILE A 208 -20.86 4.94 10.14
N MET A 209 -20.40 3.72 9.90
CA MET A 209 -19.96 3.29 8.57
C MET A 209 -21.13 3.27 7.58
N LYS A 210 -22.35 2.90 8.03
CA LYS A 210 -23.57 3.01 7.22
C LYS A 210 -23.86 4.46 6.83
N GLU A 211 -23.84 5.38 7.80
CA GLU A 211 -24.05 6.80 7.51
C GLU A 211 -23.00 7.35 6.53
N TYR A 212 -21.74 6.90 6.67
CA TYR A 212 -20.68 7.29 5.73
C TYR A 212 -20.93 6.76 4.32
N MET A 213 -21.34 5.50 4.19
CA MET A 213 -21.70 4.90 2.91
C MET A 213 -22.86 5.68 2.24
N GLU A 214 -23.92 6.02 2.99
CA GLU A 214 -25.05 6.83 2.50
C GLU A 214 -24.59 8.25 2.09
N TYR A 215 -23.68 8.84 2.86
CA TYR A 215 -23.05 10.12 2.50
C TYR A 215 -22.28 10.03 1.18
N LEU A 216 -21.47 8.97 0.99
CA LEU A 216 -20.73 8.76 -0.26
C LEU A 216 -21.65 8.53 -1.46
N MET A 217 -22.77 7.81 -1.28
CA MET A 217 -23.78 7.66 -2.33
C MET A 217 -24.31 9.03 -2.76
N ASN A 218 -24.68 9.87 -1.80
CA ASN A 218 -25.17 11.21 -2.08
C ASN A 218 -24.10 12.09 -2.73
N LEU A 219 -22.85 12.03 -2.24
CA LEU A 219 -21.74 12.80 -2.78
C LEU A 219 -21.43 12.42 -4.24
N ASN A 220 -21.55 11.15 -4.60
CA ASN A 220 -21.34 10.66 -5.96
C ASN A 220 -22.45 11.08 -6.94
N HIS A 221 -23.60 11.54 -6.46
CA HIS A 221 -24.64 12.15 -7.29
C HIS A 221 -24.37 13.63 -7.63
N HIS A 222 -23.42 14.25 -6.94
CA HIS A 222 -22.98 15.60 -7.26
C HIS A 222 -21.84 15.56 -8.26
N ASP A 223 -21.75 16.61 -9.09
CA ASP A 223 -20.67 16.72 -10.08
C ASP A 223 -19.33 17.09 -9.41
N GLN A 224 -18.62 16.08 -8.97
CA GLN A 224 -17.29 16.22 -8.37
C GLN A 224 -16.24 15.87 -9.42
N THR A 225 -15.72 16.89 -10.08
CA THR A 225 -14.75 16.69 -11.17
C THR A 225 -13.30 16.56 -10.70
N GLN A 226 -13.01 16.89 -9.44
CA GLN A 226 -11.65 16.86 -8.89
C GLN A 226 -11.53 15.92 -7.70
N ASP A 227 -10.59 14.98 -7.76
CA ASP A 227 -10.26 14.06 -6.65
C ASP A 227 -9.96 14.80 -5.33
N MET A 228 -9.31 15.97 -5.40
CA MET A 228 -8.93 16.75 -4.22
C MET A 228 -10.14 17.32 -3.49
N ASP A 229 -11.19 17.72 -4.21
CA ASP A 229 -12.41 18.28 -3.61
C ASP A 229 -13.24 17.15 -3.01
N PHE A 230 -13.42 16.03 -3.72
CA PHE A 230 -14.09 14.84 -3.19
C PHE A 230 -13.40 14.35 -1.90
N THR A 231 -12.07 14.19 -1.91
CA THR A 231 -11.31 13.80 -0.73
C THR A 231 -11.42 14.85 0.39
N GLY A 232 -11.53 16.14 0.06
CA GLY A 232 -11.77 17.22 1.00
C GLY A 232 -13.12 17.08 1.70
N GLU A 233 -14.19 16.81 0.96
CA GLU A 233 -15.54 16.62 1.51
C GLU A 233 -15.62 15.38 2.40
N THR A 234 -15.04 14.26 1.98
CA THR A 234 -15.00 13.04 2.82
C THR A 234 -14.20 13.26 4.10
N THR A 235 -13.07 13.96 4.01
CA THR A 235 -12.26 14.32 5.18
C THR A 235 -13.03 15.24 6.15
N ARG A 236 -13.73 16.27 5.65
CA ARG A 236 -14.58 17.15 6.48
C ARG A 236 -15.68 16.39 7.20
N TRP A 237 -16.31 15.45 6.51
CA TRP A 237 -17.35 14.63 7.09
C TRP A 237 -16.82 13.85 8.30
N TRP A 238 -15.68 13.17 8.16
CA TRP A 238 -15.05 12.41 9.25
C TRP A 238 -14.60 13.30 10.40
N MET A 239 -14.01 14.46 10.11
CA MET A 239 -13.61 15.43 11.13
C MET A 239 -14.83 15.98 11.91
N SER A 240 -15.94 16.24 11.22
CA SER A 240 -17.18 16.68 11.85
C SER A 240 -17.79 15.60 12.76
N LYS A 241 -17.77 14.35 12.33
CA LYS A 241 -18.21 13.19 13.13
C LYS A 241 -17.35 13.00 14.38
N GLN A 242 -16.03 13.09 14.24
CA GLN A 242 -15.11 13.02 15.39
C GLN A 242 -15.38 14.15 16.41
N ALA A 243 -15.62 15.37 15.94
CA ALA A 243 -15.90 16.50 16.81
C ALA A 243 -17.27 16.40 17.51
N ALA A 244 -18.31 15.94 16.78
CA ALA A 244 -19.67 15.83 17.30
C ALA A 244 -19.85 14.67 18.29
N ALA A 245 -19.15 13.56 18.08
CA ALA A 245 -19.26 12.36 18.89
C ALA A 245 -17.90 11.67 19.09
N PRO A 246 -17.20 11.89 20.21
CA PRO A 246 -15.86 11.33 20.45
C PRO A 246 -15.78 9.81 20.39
N LYS A 247 -16.90 9.11 20.63
CA LYS A 247 -17.01 7.65 20.51
C LYS A 247 -17.34 7.16 19.09
N ALA A 248 -17.58 8.06 18.14
CA ALA A 248 -17.85 7.67 16.76
C ALA A 248 -16.57 7.25 16.05
N VAL A 249 -15.49 8.01 16.21
CA VAL A 249 -14.24 7.81 15.48
C VAL A 249 -13.04 7.88 16.41
N SER A 250 -12.23 6.84 16.43
CA SER A 250 -10.89 6.83 17.04
C SER A 250 -9.83 6.93 15.95
N VAL A 251 -8.90 7.86 16.10
CA VAL A 251 -7.87 8.10 15.09
C VAL A 251 -6.54 7.55 15.59
N ILE A 252 -5.92 6.68 14.79
CA ILE A 252 -4.54 6.21 14.98
C ILE A 252 -3.61 7.37 14.64
N PRO A 253 -2.76 7.82 15.56
CA PRO A 253 -1.87 8.96 15.31
C PRO A 253 -0.91 8.74 14.14
N ALA A 254 -0.58 9.81 13.43
CA ALA A 254 0.35 9.79 12.30
C ALA A 254 1.75 9.24 12.67
N GLU A 255 2.17 9.39 13.93
CA GLU A 255 3.41 8.85 14.47
C GLU A 255 3.43 7.32 14.49
N GLU A 256 2.29 6.69 14.81
CA GLU A 256 2.15 5.23 14.87
C GLU A 256 2.08 4.60 13.48
N LEU A 257 1.75 5.38 12.47
CA LEU A 257 1.70 4.96 11.07
C LEU A 257 2.96 5.33 10.27
N GLY A 258 4.00 5.83 10.95
CA GLY A 258 5.25 6.23 10.31
C GLY A 258 5.12 7.38 9.31
N VAL A 259 4.07 8.20 9.44
CA VAL A 259 3.79 9.36 8.56
C VAL A 259 4.42 10.62 9.12
N LYS A 260 4.77 10.60 10.41
CA LYS A 260 5.30 11.73 11.16
C LYS A 260 6.45 11.27 12.05
N THR A 261 7.51 12.07 12.09
CA THR A 261 8.70 11.82 12.91
C THR A 261 8.46 12.19 14.38
N THR A 262 9.37 11.73 15.26
CA THR A 262 9.40 12.14 16.69
C THR A 262 9.56 13.65 16.88
N THR A 263 10.06 14.37 15.87
CA THR A 263 10.21 15.83 15.87
C THR A 263 9.02 16.56 15.26
N ASN A 264 7.89 15.89 15.09
CA ASN A 264 6.67 16.45 14.49
C ASN A 264 6.80 16.85 12.99
N LYS A 265 7.82 16.38 12.29
CA LYS A 265 7.96 16.63 10.85
C LYS A 265 7.28 15.53 10.05
N PRO A 266 6.67 15.84 8.88
CA PRO A 266 6.12 14.82 8.01
C PRO A 266 7.26 13.95 7.44
N VAL A 267 7.03 12.65 7.37
CA VAL A 267 7.89 11.74 6.61
C VAL A 267 7.58 11.90 5.13
N LEU A 268 8.57 12.37 4.38
CA LEU A 268 8.43 12.68 2.97
C LEU A 268 8.87 11.49 2.11
N ILE A 269 8.32 11.41 0.90
CA ILE A 269 8.74 10.38 -0.07
C ILE A 269 10.21 10.52 -0.42
N GLU A 270 10.74 11.75 -0.41
CA GLU A 270 12.17 12.04 -0.59
C GLU A 270 13.04 11.32 0.43
N GLU A 271 12.60 11.28 1.69
CA GLU A 271 13.31 10.62 2.79
C GLU A 271 13.18 9.09 2.68
N LEU A 272 12.00 8.59 2.33
CA LEU A 272 11.76 7.16 2.14
C LEU A 272 12.57 6.56 0.97
N LEU A 273 12.89 7.37 -0.03
CA LEU A 273 13.71 6.98 -1.19
C LEU A 273 15.20 7.34 -1.04
N ALA A 274 15.59 7.96 0.07
CA ALA A 274 16.99 8.24 0.42
C ALA A 274 17.60 7.10 1.26
N ASP A 275 18.91 7.16 1.44
CA ASP A 275 19.67 6.22 2.27
C ASP A 275 19.72 6.62 3.76
N GLN A 276 19.17 7.76 4.13
CA GLN A 276 19.21 8.31 5.48
C GLN A 276 18.09 7.75 6.34
N ASP A 277 18.40 7.42 7.59
CA ASP A 277 17.40 6.97 8.54
C ASP A 277 16.48 8.13 8.97
N VAL A 278 15.21 7.82 9.13
CA VAL A 278 14.19 8.76 9.60
C VAL A 278 13.87 8.43 11.07
N PRO A 279 13.88 9.44 11.97
CA PRO A 279 13.60 9.22 13.39
C PRO A 279 12.10 8.98 13.61
N LEU A 280 11.68 7.73 13.42
CA LEU A 280 10.31 7.27 13.66
C LEU A 280 10.06 7.07 15.16
N SER A 281 8.78 7.10 15.54
CA SER A 281 8.38 6.77 16.91
C SER A 281 8.74 5.31 17.23
N PRO A 282 9.23 5.02 18.44
CA PRO A 282 9.41 3.63 18.90
C PRO A 282 8.11 2.83 18.94
N THR A 283 6.97 3.52 19.01
CA THR A 283 5.61 2.92 18.98
C THR A 283 5.05 2.79 17.58
N ALA A 284 5.81 3.12 16.53
CA ALA A 284 5.34 3.03 15.17
C ALA A 284 5.00 1.56 14.81
N ALA A 285 3.76 1.32 14.43
CA ALA A 285 3.29 0.03 13.97
C ALA A 285 3.77 -0.32 12.56
N GLY A 286 4.16 0.70 11.80
CA GLY A 286 4.66 0.54 10.44
C GLY A 286 4.95 1.87 9.77
N ILE A 287 5.15 1.83 8.46
CA ILE A 287 5.36 3.01 7.61
C ILE A 287 4.37 2.99 6.46
N TYR A 288 3.58 4.05 6.32
CA TYR A 288 2.79 4.31 5.13
C TYR A 288 3.66 4.91 4.01
N ILE A 289 3.62 4.30 2.83
CA ILE A 289 4.31 4.79 1.63
C ILE A 289 3.29 5.53 0.76
N PRO A 290 3.49 6.83 0.47
CA PRO A 290 2.57 7.59 -0.39
C PRO A 290 2.74 7.21 -1.88
N GLU A 291 2.18 6.07 -2.28
CA GLU A 291 2.31 5.46 -3.59
C GLU A 291 1.89 6.40 -4.73
N GLN A 292 0.92 7.26 -4.49
CA GLN A 292 0.45 8.25 -5.46
C GLN A 292 1.53 9.30 -5.78
N ASP A 293 2.33 9.69 -4.78
CA ASP A 293 3.42 10.64 -4.99
C ASP A 293 4.53 10.03 -5.85
N ILE A 294 4.79 8.74 -5.72
CA ILE A 294 5.77 8.02 -6.57
C ILE A 294 5.33 8.05 -8.03
N LEU A 295 4.04 7.84 -8.31
CA LEU A 295 3.53 7.83 -9.68
C LEU A 295 3.38 9.23 -10.29
N LYS A 296 2.93 10.21 -9.51
CA LYS A 296 2.64 11.56 -9.99
C LYS A 296 3.90 12.39 -10.24
N ARG A 297 4.97 12.17 -9.46
CA ARG A 297 6.20 12.95 -9.55
C ARG A 297 7.24 12.22 -10.41
N SER A 298 7.61 12.79 -11.54
CA SER A 298 8.59 12.22 -12.48
C SER A 298 9.92 11.86 -11.83
N LYS A 299 10.34 12.64 -10.83
CA LYS A 299 11.58 12.43 -10.04
C LYS A 299 11.61 11.05 -9.35
N PHE A 300 10.47 10.46 -9.00
CA PHE A 300 10.39 9.22 -8.22
C PHE A 300 9.93 8.01 -9.05
N GLN A 301 9.54 8.21 -10.31
CA GLN A 301 9.04 7.13 -11.17
C GLN A 301 10.07 6.00 -11.43
N TRP A 302 11.35 6.28 -11.22
CA TRP A 302 12.39 5.25 -11.30
C TRP A 302 12.15 4.15 -10.27
N PHE A 303 11.73 4.50 -9.04
CA PHE A 303 11.44 3.53 -7.99
C PHE A 303 10.23 2.65 -8.32
N ALA A 304 9.18 3.23 -8.92
CA ALA A 304 8.00 2.47 -9.36
C ALA A 304 8.31 1.40 -10.42
N ARG A 305 9.50 1.45 -11.05
CA ARG A 305 9.92 0.50 -12.09
C ARG A 305 10.88 -0.58 -11.60
N LEU A 306 11.36 -0.46 -10.37
CA LEU A 306 12.27 -1.45 -9.81
C LEU A 306 11.52 -2.77 -9.63
N SER A 307 12.18 -3.88 -9.96
CA SER A 307 11.71 -5.21 -9.57
C SER A 307 11.79 -5.37 -8.05
N PRO A 308 11.06 -6.32 -7.45
CA PRO A 308 11.15 -6.60 -6.02
C PRO A 308 12.59 -6.82 -5.55
N SER A 309 13.39 -7.59 -6.26
CA SER A 309 14.82 -7.81 -5.94
C SER A 309 15.65 -6.53 -6.00
N GLN A 310 15.42 -5.68 -7.02
CA GLN A 310 16.10 -4.39 -7.12
C GLN A 310 15.71 -3.43 -5.98
N VAL A 311 14.48 -3.52 -5.47
CA VAL A 311 14.06 -2.72 -4.29
C VAL A 311 14.83 -3.16 -3.05
N LEU A 312 14.98 -4.47 -2.83
CA LEU A 312 15.74 -5.00 -1.68
C LEU A 312 17.24 -4.67 -1.77
N GLU A 313 17.80 -4.61 -2.97
CA GLU A 313 19.19 -4.21 -3.23
C GLU A 313 19.38 -2.68 -3.23
N SER A 314 18.30 -1.90 -3.25
CA SER A 314 18.37 -0.44 -3.32
C SER A 314 18.85 0.17 -2.00
N HIS A 315 19.65 1.23 -2.10
CA HIS A 315 20.05 2.03 -0.94
C HIS A 315 18.93 2.99 -0.51
N THR A 316 17.67 2.54 -0.53
CA THR A 316 16.53 3.31 -0.07
C THR A 316 16.10 2.87 1.33
N LEU A 317 15.49 3.77 2.08
CA LEU A 317 14.94 3.43 3.40
C LEU A 317 13.86 2.35 3.28
N ILE A 318 13.01 2.40 2.24
CA ILE A 318 12.01 1.37 1.93
C ILE A 318 12.68 0.01 1.74
N GLY A 319 13.72 -0.07 0.91
CA GLY A 319 14.48 -1.31 0.69
C GLY A 319 15.09 -1.86 1.97
N LYS A 320 15.69 -1.00 2.79
CA LYS A 320 16.26 -1.38 4.09
C LYS A 320 15.21 -1.96 5.03
N TYR A 321 14.07 -1.30 5.20
CA TYR A 321 13.01 -1.79 6.08
C TYR A 321 12.40 -3.10 5.60
N LEU A 322 12.18 -3.26 4.31
CA LEU A 322 11.69 -4.50 3.74
C LEU A 322 12.70 -5.63 3.93
N LEU A 323 13.99 -5.39 3.71
CA LEU A 323 15.05 -6.38 3.92
C LEU A 323 15.15 -6.80 5.38
N LEU A 324 15.20 -5.85 6.32
CA LEU A 324 15.30 -6.12 7.76
C LEU A 324 14.12 -6.93 8.27
N LYS A 325 12.91 -6.66 7.78
CA LYS A 325 11.70 -7.35 8.22
C LYS A 325 11.55 -8.73 7.60
N THR A 326 12.02 -8.93 6.38
CA THR A 326 12.04 -10.26 5.73
C THR A 326 13.06 -11.20 6.37
N THR A 327 14.15 -10.65 6.95
CA THR A 327 15.21 -11.43 7.61
C THR A 327 14.99 -11.66 9.12
N GLY A 328 13.90 -11.16 9.70
CA GLY A 328 13.58 -11.32 11.13
C GLY A 328 14.50 -10.55 12.08
N CYS A 329 15.36 -9.67 11.58
CA CYS A 329 16.19 -8.78 12.40
C CYS A 329 15.38 -7.56 12.86
N ALA A 330 15.25 -7.36 14.18
CA ALA A 330 14.74 -6.11 14.74
C ALA A 330 15.65 -4.93 14.35
N PRO A 331 15.10 -3.74 14.06
CA PRO A 331 15.93 -2.56 13.82
C PRO A 331 16.81 -2.28 15.05
N PRO A 332 18.05 -1.80 14.88
CA PRO A 332 18.90 -1.45 16.01
C PRO A 332 18.20 -0.37 16.86
N PRO A 333 18.29 -0.45 18.19
CA PRO A 333 17.75 0.59 19.05
C PRO A 333 18.45 1.91 18.72
N ASN A 334 17.68 3.00 18.69
CA ASN A 334 18.14 4.38 18.43
C ASN A 334 19.04 4.92 19.58
N ASP A 335 20.09 4.20 19.94
CA ASP A 335 21.07 4.62 20.95
C ASP A 335 22.36 5.14 20.30
N ALA A 336 22.27 6.18 19.49
CA ALA A 336 23.46 6.92 19.09
C ALA A 336 23.14 8.34 18.62
N VAL A 337 22.64 9.19 19.50
CA VAL A 337 22.97 10.62 19.44
C VAL A 337 23.21 11.07 20.89
N ARG A 338 24.48 10.96 21.30
CA ARG A 338 25.05 11.82 22.33
C ARG A 338 25.95 12.83 21.66
#